data_46eb0ce491fc2a45d65cc99e678a2b70
#
_entry.id   46eb0ce491fc2a45d65cc99e678a2b70
#
_cell.length_a   1.000
_cell.length_b   1.000
_cell.length_c   1.000
_cell.angle_alpha   90.00
_cell.angle_beta   90.00
_cell.angle_gamma   90.00
#
_symmetry.space_group_name_H-M   'P 1'
#
loop_
_entity.id
_entity.type
_entity.pdbx_description
1 polymer ?
#
loop_
_entity_poly.entity_id
_entity_poly.type
_entity_poly.pdbx_seq_one_letter_code
_entity_poly.pdbx_strand_id
1 'polypeptide(L)'
;MNGLSARIPFQIKLIANMESTRPHDRELDARGLNCPLPILRTKKALNEMQTGNVLKVLATDPGSVKDFQAFSKQTGNALIEHSEADGVFRFYLQRK
;
A
#
# COMPACT_ATOMS: atom_id res chain seq x y z
N MET A 1 -3.58 -35.02 -0.33
CA MET A 1 -3.67 -34.46 -0.46
C MET A 1 -3.75 -33.76 -0.55
N ASN A 2 -3.69 -33.73 -0.39
CA ASN A 2 -3.67 -32.88 -0.67
C ASN A 2 -3.85 -32.06 -0.94
N GLY A 3 -3.85 -32.20 -0.61
CA GLY A 3 -3.80 -31.30 -0.99
C GLY A 3 -4.18 -30.65 -1.15
N LEU A 4 -4.11 -30.79 -0.91
CA LEU A 4 -4.37 -30.05 -1.16
C LEU A 4 -4.72 -29.32 -1.27
N SER A 5 -4.68 -29.65 -1.12
CA SER A 5 -4.92 -28.86 -1.42
C SER A 5 -5.22 -28.08 -1.47
N ALA A 6 -5.15 -28.37 -1.29
CA ALA A 6 -5.37 -27.43 -1.55
C ALA A 6 -5.77 -26.75 -1.62
N ARG A 7 -5.60 -26.80 -1.46
CA ARG A 7 -5.98 -26.06 -1.68
C ARG A 7 -6.43 -25.28 -1.93
N ILE A 8 -6.48 -25.24 -1.80
CA ILE A 8 -6.88 -24.33 -2.20
C ILE A 8 -7.32 -23.66 -2.20
N PRO A 9 -7.41 -23.68 -2.09
CA PRO A 9 -7.86 -22.87 -2.28
C PRO A 9 -7.89 -22.19 -2.39
N PHE A 10 -7.67 -21.90 -2.42
CA PHE A 10 -7.71 -20.97 -2.83
C PHE A 10 -8.08 -20.48 -3.49
N GLN A 11 -7.86 -20.74 -3.64
CA GLN A 11 -8.32 -20.19 -4.38
C GLN A 11 -9.05 -19.56 -4.47
N ILE A 12 -9.35 -19.75 -4.11
CA ILE A 12 -10.12 -19.07 -4.28
C ILE A 12 -10.42 -17.99 -3.96
N LYS A 13 -10.07 -17.53 -3.54
CA LYS A 13 -10.17 -16.45 -3.45
C LYS A 13 -9.93 -15.67 -4.20
N LEU A 14 -9.47 -15.82 -4.61
CA LEU A 14 -9.13 -15.20 -5.51
C LEU A 14 -9.91 -14.38 -5.97
N ILE A 15 -10.69 -14.43 -5.96
CA ILE A 15 -11.59 -13.83 -6.43
C ILE A 15 -11.72 -12.60 -5.86
N ALA A 16 -11.75 -12.53 -4.78
CA ALA A 16 -11.86 -11.39 -4.19
C ALA A 16 -10.94 -10.46 -4.66
N ASN A 17 -10.05 -10.93 -5.14
CA ASN A 17 -9.11 -10.21 -5.57
C ASN A 17 -9.40 -9.44 -6.61
N MET A 18 -10.40 -9.57 -7.09
CA MET A 18 -10.77 -8.88 -8.09
C MET A 18 -10.68 -7.48 -7.77
N GLU A 19 -10.57 -7.07 -6.64
CA GLU A 19 -10.42 -5.79 -6.35
C GLU A 19 -9.16 -5.23 -6.65
N SER A 20 -8.39 -5.78 -7.35
CA SER A 20 -7.11 -5.33 -7.77
C SER A 20 -6.27 -4.95 -6.61
N THR A 21 -6.30 -5.62 -5.57
CA THR A 21 -5.38 -5.42 -4.48
C THR A 21 -4.09 -6.14 -4.80
N ARG A 22 -2.97 -5.45 -4.79
CA ARG A 22 -1.72 -6.13 -5.05
C ARG A 22 -1.12 -6.62 -3.75
N PRO A 23 -0.24 -7.61 -3.80
CA PRO A 23 0.41 -8.13 -2.59
C PRO A 23 1.19 -7.06 -1.86
N HIS A 24 1.07 -7.04 -0.56
CA HIS A 24 1.80 -6.11 0.27
C HIS A 24 2.11 -6.76 1.61
N ASP A 25 3.12 -6.23 2.29
CA ASP A 25 3.59 -6.81 3.54
C ASP A 25 3.00 -6.12 4.76
N ARG A 26 2.54 -4.91 4.61
CA ARG A 26 1.99 -4.14 5.72
C ARG A 26 1.01 -3.11 5.17
N GLU A 27 0.04 -2.73 5.97
CA GLU A 27 -0.94 -1.73 5.56
C GLU A 27 -1.00 -0.61 6.59
N LEU A 28 -1.08 0.63 6.12
CA LEU A 28 -1.18 1.79 6.97
C LEU A 28 -2.47 2.53 6.62
N ASP A 29 -3.34 2.72 7.59
CA ASP A 29 -4.57 3.46 7.37
C ASP A 29 -4.33 4.91 7.80
N ALA A 30 -4.20 5.79 6.84
CA ALA A 30 -4.01 7.21 7.08
C ALA A 30 -5.24 8.01 6.64
N ARG A 31 -6.40 7.35 6.53
CA ARG A 31 -7.62 8.04 6.16
C ARG A 31 -7.98 9.03 7.25
N GLY A 32 -8.52 10.17 6.84
CA GLY A 32 -8.90 11.23 7.78
C GLY A 32 -7.76 12.11 8.22
N LEU A 33 -6.52 11.79 7.87
CA LEU A 33 -5.38 12.60 8.24
C LEU A 33 -5.06 13.59 7.13
N ASN A 34 -4.61 14.79 7.52
CA ASN A 34 -4.24 15.83 6.57
C ASN A 34 -2.73 15.95 6.45
N CYS A 35 -2.26 16.47 5.33
CA CYS A 35 -0.85 16.71 5.10
C CYS A 35 -0.29 17.54 6.24
N PRO A 36 0.88 17.18 6.78
CA PRO A 36 1.82 16.17 6.30
C PRO A 36 1.73 14.83 7.04
N LEU A 37 0.66 14.59 7.80
CA LEU A 37 0.58 13.39 8.63
C LEU A 37 0.64 12.08 7.86
N PRO A 38 -0.02 11.94 6.69
CA PRO A 38 0.08 10.67 5.96
C PRO A 38 1.53 10.35 5.60
N ILE A 39 2.30 11.35 5.20
CA ILE A 39 3.69 11.16 4.81
C ILE A 39 4.54 10.81 6.04
N LEU A 40 4.34 11.49 7.15
CA LEU A 40 5.11 11.22 8.36
C LEU A 40 4.88 9.80 8.87
N ARG A 41 3.62 9.34 8.83
CA ARG A 41 3.30 7.99 9.26
C ARG A 41 3.85 6.96 8.30
N THR A 42 3.83 7.26 7.01
CA THR A 42 4.39 6.38 6.00
C THR A 42 5.90 6.22 6.19
N LYS A 43 6.58 7.33 6.46
CA LYS A 43 8.03 7.29 6.68
C LYS A 43 8.35 6.40 7.88
N LYS A 44 7.60 6.55 8.96
CA LYS A 44 7.82 5.74 10.14
C LYS A 44 7.58 4.26 9.85
N ALA A 45 6.48 3.94 9.15
CA ALA A 45 6.16 2.56 8.83
C ALA A 45 7.25 1.93 7.95
N LEU A 46 7.71 2.64 6.93
CA LEU A 46 8.74 2.11 6.05
C LEU A 46 10.05 1.89 6.78
N ASN A 47 10.38 2.77 7.74
CA ASN A 47 11.60 2.60 8.51
C ASN A 47 11.56 1.34 9.40
N GLU A 48 10.38 0.85 9.70
CA GLU A 48 10.21 -0.35 10.50
C GLU A 48 10.15 -1.60 9.64
N MET A 49 10.20 -1.45 8.33
CA MET A 49 10.11 -2.56 7.39
C MET A 49 11.46 -2.88 6.79
N GLN A 50 11.56 -4.01 6.12
CA GLN A 50 12.82 -4.42 5.51
C GLN A 50 12.88 -4.06 4.05
N THR A 51 14.08 -3.97 3.51
CA THR A 51 14.31 -3.68 2.10
C THR A 51 13.48 -4.63 1.23
N GLY A 52 12.76 -4.06 0.29
CA GLY A 52 11.94 -4.85 -0.64
C GLY A 52 10.51 -5.08 -0.19
N ASN A 53 10.22 -4.82 1.09
CA ASN A 53 8.85 -4.98 1.56
C ASN A 53 7.95 -3.89 0.98
N VAL A 54 6.68 -4.20 0.80
CA VAL A 54 5.71 -3.30 0.21
C VAL A 54 4.72 -2.83 1.27
N LEU A 55 4.52 -1.52 1.35
CA LEU A 55 3.56 -0.92 2.26
C LEU A 55 2.37 -0.40 1.46
N LYS A 56 1.16 -0.78 1.88
CA LYS A 56 -0.05 -0.23 1.30
C LYS A 56 -0.54 0.88 2.21
N VAL A 57 -0.76 2.06 1.67
CA VAL A 57 -1.24 3.21 2.44
C VAL A 57 -2.59 3.65 1.91
N LEU A 58 -3.53 3.88 2.81
CA LEU A 58 -4.83 4.44 2.48
C LEU A 58 -4.86 5.88 2.96
N ALA A 59 -5.32 6.79 2.13
CA ALA A 59 -5.39 8.21 2.48
C ALA A 59 -6.62 8.86 1.85
N THR A 60 -7.10 9.94 2.43
CA THR A 60 -8.23 10.67 1.88
C THR A 60 -7.90 12.13 1.59
N ASP A 61 -6.71 12.58 1.93
CA ASP A 61 -6.31 13.97 1.66
C ASP A 61 -6.13 14.17 0.14
N PRO A 62 -6.76 15.17 -0.45
CA PRO A 62 -6.68 15.38 -1.91
C PRO A 62 -5.27 15.63 -2.43
N GLY A 63 -4.37 16.11 -1.59
CA GLY A 63 -2.98 16.34 -2.00
C GLY A 63 -2.09 15.13 -1.92
N SER A 64 -2.64 13.99 -1.52
CA SER A 64 -1.84 12.79 -1.27
C SER A 64 -1.04 12.32 -2.47
N VAL A 65 -1.60 12.37 -3.67
CA VAL A 65 -0.89 11.87 -4.85
C VAL A 65 0.42 12.64 -5.05
N LYS A 66 0.35 13.97 -5.02
CA LYS A 66 1.55 14.77 -5.20
C LYS A 66 2.53 14.55 -4.07
N ASP A 67 2.02 14.46 -2.85
CA ASP A 67 2.87 14.28 -1.69
C ASP A 67 3.61 12.95 -1.74
N PHE A 68 2.94 11.88 -2.13
CA PHE A 68 3.58 10.58 -2.20
C PHE A 68 4.53 10.47 -3.39
N GLN A 69 4.24 11.16 -4.49
CA GLN A 69 5.18 11.21 -5.60
C GLN A 69 6.47 11.91 -5.20
N ALA A 70 6.36 13.03 -4.48
CA ALA A 70 7.52 13.77 -4.00
C ALA A 70 8.30 12.94 -2.97
N PHE A 71 7.58 12.28 -2.07
CA PHE A 71 8.19 11.44 -1.05
C PHE A 71 9.02 10.31 -1.69
N SER A 72 8.45 9.67 -2.70
CA SER A 72 9.13 8.60 -3.41
C SER A 72 10.43 9.10 -4.04
N LYS A 73 10.37 10.26 -4.68
CA LYS A 73 11.55 10.82 -5.30
C LYS A 73 12.60 11.18 -4.29
N GLN A 74 12.21 11.76 -3.17
CA GLN A 74 13.16 12.22 -2.16
C GLN A 74 13.80 11.09 -1.36
N THR A 75 13.07 10.02 -1.12
CA THR A 75 13.56 8.96 -0.26
C THR A 75 14.11 7.77 -1.02
N GLY A 76 13.71 7.60 -2.26
CA GLY A 76 14.09 6.42 -3.03
C GLY A 76 13.20 5.21 -2.78
N ASN A 77 12.21 5.32 -1.89
CA ASN A 77 11.24 4.25 -1.72
C ASN A 77 10.26 4.34 -2.88
N ALA A 78 10.21 3.34 -3.73
CA ALA A 78 9.47 3.41 -4.98
C ALA A 78 7.96 3.41 -4.78
N LEU A 79 7.27 4.36 -5.41
CA LEU A 79 5.82 4.34 -5.46
C LEU A 79 5.46 3.46 -6.64
N ILE A 80 5.18 2.19 -6.38
CA ILE A 80 5.02 1.24 -7.47
C ILE A 80 3.62 1.22 -8.05
N GLU A 81 2.64 1.73 -7.33
CA GLU A 81 1.30 1.78 -7.86
C GLU A 81 0.45 2.71 -7.01
N HIS A 82 -0.50 3.42 -7.60
CA HIS A 82 -1.48 4.16 -6.82
C HIS A 82 -2.80 4.20 -7.59
N SER A 83 -3.88 4.35 -6.85
CA SER A 83 -5.21 4.42 -7.45
C SER A 83 -6.13 5.18 -6.50
N GLU A 84 -7.31 5.52 -7.00
CA GLU A 84 -8.32 6.17 -6.18
C GLU A 84 -9.67 5.53 -6.46
N ALA A 85 -10.47 5.36 -5.42
CA ALA A 85 -11.84 4.90 -5.56
C ALA A 85 -12.64 5.50 -4.39
N ASP A 86 -13.77 6.15 -4.74
CA ASP A 86 -14.67 6.71 -3.72
C ASP A 86 -13.98 7.62 -2.72
N GLY A 87 -13.07 8.46 -3.20
CA GLY A 87 -12.39 9.42 -2.33
C GLY A 87 -11.27 8.84 -1.50
N VAL A 88 -10.96 7.57 -1.65
CA VAL A 88 -9.86 6.93 -0.93
C VAL A 88 -8.73 6.66 -1.91
N PHE A 89 -7.55 7.19 -1.59
CA PHE A 89 -6.36 6.96 -2.40
C PHE A 89 -5.60 5.78 -1.82
N ARG A 90 -5.13 4.88 -2.68
CA ARG A 90 -4.32 3.75 -2.27
C ARG A 90 -2.95 3.90 -2.88
N PHE A 91 -1.92 3.74 -2.05
CA PHE A 91 -0.54 3.86 -2.52
C PHE A 91 0.23 2.60 -2.10
N TYR A 92 1.03 2.08 -3.02
CA TYR A 92 1.88 0.93 -2.72
C TYR A 92 3.32 1.38 -2.87
N LEU A 93 4.05 1.39 -1.75
CA LEU A 93 5.43 1.85 -1.72
C LEU A 93 6.34 0.71 -1.34
N GLN A 94 7.44 0.57 -2.04
CA GLN A 94 8.41 -0.48 -1.76
C GLN A 94 9.61 0.11 -1.03
N ARG A 95 9.96 -0.50 0.10
CA ARG A 95 11.08 -0.04 0.90
C ARG A 95 12.37 -0.26 0.13
N LYS A 96 13.17 0.78 0.00
CA LYS A 96 14.41 0.66 -0.75
C LYS A 96 15.49 -0.06 0.04
#